data_00f16eef6d5d8db25d46eaee88e12f93
#
_entry.id   00f16eef6d5d8db25d46eaee88e12f93
#
_cell.length_a   1.000
_cell.length_b   1.000
_cell.length_c   1.000
_cell.angle_alpha   90.00
_cell.angle_beta   90.00
_cell.angle_gamma   90.00
#
_symmetry.space_group_name_H-M   'P 1'
#
loop_
_entity.id
_entity.type
_entity.pdbx_description
1 polymer ?
#
loop_
_entity_poly.entity_id
_entity_poly.type
_entity_poly.pdbx_seq_one_letter_code
_entity_poly.pdbx_strand_id
1 'polypeptide(L)'
;TRYGGPDQAFNRNFPRYGMPGVVPQRGFSDTFPYWGFQKATADDLDGLINYTLSRLNPTDTATIVAAMQNVDAEQQWGVWGAGPAMAPGNKNGWSQEQGGWVINSVGFAGPRQRYTLAIMNALDGEGGYDDGVQTTTHLAELLLAPA
;
A
#
# COMPACT_ATOMS: atom_id res chain seq x y z
N THR A 1 0.02 23.26 0.89
CA THR A 1 -0.61 22.07 1.53
C THR A 1 -0.14 21.95 2.98
N ARG A 2 -1.06 21.65 3.90
CA ARG A 2 -0.84 21.70 5.35
C ARG A 2 0.20 20.69 5.87
N TYR A 3 0.48 19.64 5.12
CA TYR A 3 1.34 18.53 5.54
C TYR A 3 2.41 18.12 4.53
N GLY A 4 2.38 18.63 3.33
CA GLY A 4 3.27 18.24 2.24
C GLY A 4 4.02 19.40 1.62
N GLY A 5 4.44 20.34 2.43
CA GLY A 5 5.27 21.44 1.98
C GLY A 5 6.73 21.02 1.74
N PRO A 6 7.52 21.90 1.13
CA PRO A 6 8.94 21.67 0.86
C PRO A 6 9.79 21.42 2.12
N ASP A 7 9.25 21.72 3.30
CA ASP A 7 9.87 21.46 4.60
C ASP A 7 9.78 20.00 5.07
N GLN A 8 9.18 19.11 4.27
CA GLN A 8 8.99 17.69 4.58
C GLN A 8 8.22 17.45 5.90
N ALA A 9 7.32 18.34 6.29
CA ALA A 9 6.52 18.20 7.51
C ALA A 9 5.70 16.88 7.48
N PHE A 10 5.23 16.46 6.31
CA PHE A 10 4.56 15.19 6.12
C PHE A 10 5.50 14.01 6.47
N ASN A 11 6.71 14.03 5.93
CA ASN A 11 7.69 12.95 6.14
C ASN A 11 8.09 12.80 7.62
N ARG A 12 8.17 13.90 8.38
CA ARG A 12 8.47 13.85 9.81
C ARG A 12 7.38 13.20 10.65
N ASN A 13 6.19 13.04 10.10
CA ASN A 13 5.06 12.46 10.81
C ASN A 13 4.85 10.97 10.54
N PHE A 14 5.61 10.33 9.64
CA PHE A 14 5.48 8.91 9.35
C PHE A 14 5.48 8.02 10.60
N PRO A 15 6.37 8.21 11.60
CA PRO A 15 6.34 7.39 12.82
C PRO A 15 5.03 7.47 13.58
N ARG A 16 4.35 8.63 13.54
CA ARG A 16 3.03 8.82 14.20
C ARG A 16 1.91 8.04 13.54
N TYR A 17 2.09 7.65 12.27
CA TYR A 17 1.13 6.88 11.48
C TYR A 17 1.49 5.39 11.41
N GLY A 18 2.35 4.90 12.30
CA GLY A 18 2.75 3.50 12.34
C GLY A 18 3.86 3.13 11.36
N MET A 19 4.58 4.11 10.81
CA MET A 19 5.60 3.91 9.79
C MET A 19 6.99 4.41 10.25
N PRO A 20 7.61 3.82 11.28
CA PRO A 20 8.87 4.30 11.84
C PRO A 20 10.08 4.05 10.94
N GLY A 21 9.99 3.08 10.01
CA GLY A 21 11.08 2.69 9.12
C GLY A 21 11.15 3.46 7.81
N VAL A 22 10.15 4.33 7.52
CA VAL A 22 10.14 5.09 6.26
C VAL A 22 11.34 6.02 6.15
N VAL A 23 12.08 5.86 5.07
CA VAL A 23 13.23 6.72 4.74
C VAL A 23 12.83 7.74 3.68
N PRO A 24 12.70 9.03 4.05
CA PRO A 24 12.36 10.09 3.11
C PRO A 24 13.44 10.27 2.03
N GLN A 25 13.01 10.36 0.77
CA GLN A 25 13.91 10.60 -0.35
C GLN A 25 13.98 12.09 -0.66
N ARG A 26 15.06 12.74 -0.29
CA ARG A 26 15.24 14.19 -0.46
C ARG A 26 15.37 14.65 -1.91
N GLY A 27 16.02 13.86 -2.76
CA GLY A 27 16.31 14.22 -4.14
C GLY A 27 15.06 14.39 -5.00
N PHE A 28 13.94 13.79 -4.63
CA PHE A 28 12.68 13.93 -5.36
C PHE A 28 11.83 15.10 -4.89
N SER A 29 11.97 15.53 -3.63
CA SER A 29 11.13 16.56 -3.04
C SER A 29 11.46 17.99 -3.50
N ASP A 30 12.68 18.25 -3.97
CA ASP A 30 13.13 19.58 -4.39
C ASP A 30 12.74 19.91 -5.83
N THR A 31 12.63 18.90 -6.69
CA THR A 31 12.31 19.08 -8.13
C THR A 31 10.88 18.59 -8.45
N PHE A 32 10.44 17.52 -7.81
CA PHE A 32 9.11 16.97 -7.94
C PHE A 32 8.62 16.56 -6.54
N PRO A 33 7.59 17.16 -5.98
CA PRO A 33 7.08 16.83 -4.64
C PRO A 33 6.27 15.52 -4.67
N TYR A 34 6.83 14.46 -5.26
CA TYR A 34 6.23 13.14 -5.28
C TYR A 34 6.61 12.37 -4.01
N TRP A 35 5.63 12.12 -3.18
CA TRP A 35 5.80 11.27 -1.99
C TRP A 35 5.80 9.77 -2.33
N GLY A 36 5.43 9.41 -3.56
CA GLY A 36 5.33 8.03 -4.03
C GLY A 36 6.65 7.24 -4.08
N PHE A 37 7.78 7.92 -3.99
CA PHE A 37 9.11 7.28 -4.04
C PHE A 37 9.79 7.19 -2.67
N GLN A 38 9.05 7.31 -1.59
CA GLN A 38 9.58 7.06 -0.26
C GLN A 38 9.90 5.58 -0.10
N LYS A 39 11.03 5.26 0.55
CA LYS A 39 11.38 3.87 0.88
C LYS A 39 10.72 3.48 2.17
N ALA A 40 9.95 2.41 2.14
CA ALA A 40 9.25 1.83 3.27
C ALA A 40 9.49 0.33 3.31
N THR A 41 9.22 -0.28 4.44
CA THR A 41 9.18 -1.74 4.62
C THR A 41 7.73 -2.24 4.54
N ALA A 42 7.53 -3.55 4.42
CA ALA A 42 6.21 -4.15 4.54
C ALA A 42 5.59 -3.87 5.91
N ASP A 43 6.40 -3.90 6.98
CA ASP A 43 5.96 -3.56 8.34
C ASP A 43 5.46 -2.11 8.45
N ASP A 44 6.10 -1.15 7.77
CA ASP A 44 5.63 0.24 7.73
C ASP A 44 4.26 0.34 7.05
N LEU A 45 4.06 -0.36 5.93
CA LEU A 45 2.78 -0.34 5.23
C LEU A 45 1.68 -1.04 6.03
N ASP A 46 1.98 -2.16 6.67
CA ASP A 46 1.05 -2.82 7.59
C ASP A 46 0.74 -1.93 8.80
N GLY A 47 1.74 -1.27 9.38
CA GLY A 47 1.57 -0.28 10.43
C GLY A 47 0.62 0.86 10.03
N LEU A 48 0.77 1.38 8.80
CA LEU A 48 -0.11 2.44 8.28
C LEU A 48 -1.55 1.96 8.12
N ILE A 49 -1.77 0.77 7.57
CA ILE A 49 -3.13 0.26 7.39
C ILE A 49 -3.80 -0.02 8.76
N ASN A 50 -3.06 -0.59 9.70
CA ASN A 50 -3.54 -0.80 11.05
C ASN A 50 -3.85 0.52 11.77
N TYR A 51 -3.01 1.54 11.61
CA TYR A 51 -3.30 2.89 12.12
C TYR A 51 -4.59 3.45 11.53
N THR A 52 -4.76 3.33 10.21
CA THR A 52 -5.96 3.79 9.49
C THR A 52 -7.23 3.13 10.01
N LEU A 53 -7.19 1.82 10.24
CA LEU A 53 -8.36 1.05 10.69
C LEU A 53 -8.69 1.24 12.17
N SER A 54 -7.70 1.61 13.01
CA SER A 54 -7.86 1.58 14.48
C SER A 54 -7.69 2.94 15.18
N ARG A 55 -7.09 3.93 14.54
CA ARG A 55 -6.69 5.21 15.18
C ARG A 55 -7.32 6.45 14.57
N LEU A 56 -7.83 6.39 13.36
CA LEU A 56 -8.59 7.50 12.77
C LEU A 56 -9.98 7.57 13.41
N ASN A 57 -10.63 8.71 13.26
CA ASN A 57 -12.04 8.81 13.65
C ASN A 57 -12.92 7.91 12.74
N PRO A 58 -14.10 7.48 13.22
CA PRO A 58 -14.92 6.52 12.48
C PRO A 58 -15.34 6.98 11.07
N THR A 59 -15.54 8.27 10.87
CA THR A 59 -15.94 8.83 9.57
C THR A 59 -14.80 8.73 8.55
N ASP A 60 -13.59 9.11 8.93
CA ASP A 60 -12.43 9.02 8.05
C ASP A 60 -12.07 7.56 7.76
N THR A 61 -12.12 6.69 8.77
CA THR A 61 -11.93 5.24 8.60
C THR A 61 -12.92 4.67 7.59
N ALA A 62 -14.22 4.95 7.76
CA ALA A 62 -15.27 4.47 6.86
C ALA A 62 -15.06 4.98 5.42
N THR A 63 -14.66 6.25 5.27
CA THR A 63 -14.39 6.85 3.96
C THR A 63 -13.22 6.14 3.27
N ILE A 64 -12.12 5.89 3.98
CA ILE A 64 -10.95 5.22 3.41
C ILE A 64 -11.27 3.76 3.08
N VAL A 65 -11.94 3.04 3.98
CA VAL A 65 -12.37 1.66 3.74
C VAL A 65 -13.23 1.57 2.49
N ALA A 66 -14.25 2.44 2.37
CA ALA A 66 -15.11 2.48 1.19
C ALA A 66 -14.33 2.79 -0.10
N ALA A 67 -13.40 3.74 -0.06
CA ALA A 67 -12.57 4.08 -1.21
C ALA A 67 -11.67 2.90 -1.65
N MET A 68 -11.04 2.21 -0.69
CA MET A 68 -10.19 1.05 -0.95
C MET A 68 -10.98 -0.16 -1.47
N GLN A 69 -12.23 -0.32 -1.09
CA GLN A 69 -13.12 -1.37 -1.58
C GLN A 69 -13.76 -1.05 -2.94
N ASN A 70 -13.72 0.20 -3.37
CA ASN A 70 -14.30 0.65 -4.63
C ASN A 70 -13.24 1.20 -5.60
N VAL A 71 -12.03 0.63 -5.56
CA VAL A 71 -11.00 0.95 -6.57
C VAL A 71 -11.44 0.50 -7.96
N ASP A 72 -10.96 1.19 -8.99
CA ASP A 72 -11.22 0.81 -10.38
C ASP A 72 -10.85 -0.65 -10.64
N ALA A 73 -11.56 -1.30 -11.57
CA ALA A 73 -11.35 -2.71 -11.90
C ALA A 73 -9.88 -3.02 -12.26
N GLU A 74 -9.20 -2.11 -12.92
CA GLU A 74 -7.78 -2.22 -13.26
C GLU A 74 -6.84 -2.19 -12.04
N GLN A 75 -7.34 -1.77 -10.87
CA GLN A 75 -6.62 -1.75 -9.60
C GLN A 75 -6.99 -2.93 -8.68
N GLN A 76 -7.90 -3.81 -9.12
CA GLN A 76 -8.37 -4.96 -8.34
C GLN A 76 -7.41 -6.15 -8.46
N TRP A 77 -6.19 -5.97 -7.96
CA TRP A 77 -5.15 -6.98 -7.88
C TRP A 77 -4.40 -6.88 -6.54
N GLY A 78 -3.40 -7.72 -6.32
CA GLY A 78 -2.68 -7.79 -5.04
C GLY A 78 -3.58 -8.31 -3.93
N VAL A 79 -3.89 -7.51 -2.91
CA VAL A 79 -4.78 -7.92 -1.80
C VAL A 79 -6.14 -8.44 -2.27
N TRP A 80 -6.60 -8.04 -3.46
CA TRP A 80 -7.83 -8.56 -4.07
C TRP A 80 -7.79 -10.05 -4.39
N GLY A 81 -6.63 -10.69 -4.41
CA GLY A 81 -6.47 -12.15 -4.46
C GLY A 81 -7.16 -12.89 -3.32
N ALA A 82 -7.47 -12.21 -2.20
CA ALA A 82 -8.30 -12.75 -1.13
C ALA A 82 -9.71 -13.19 -1.58
N GLY A 83 -10.15 -12.71 -2.74
CA GLY A 83 -11.43 -13.03 -3.35
C GLY A 83 -12.61 -12.21 -2.80
N PRO A 84 -13.72 -12.13 -3.57
CA PRO A 84 -14.83 -11.23 -3.26
C PRO A 84 -15.56 -11.56 -1.96
N ALA A 85 -15.56 -12.83 -1.52
CA ALA A 85 -16.16 -13.26 -0.27
C ALA A 85 -15.47 -12.64 0.97
N MET A 86 -14.22 -12.24 0.80
CA MET A 86 -13.42 -11.57 1.84
C MET A 86 -13.57 -10.06 1.84
N ALA A 87 -14.37 -9.49 0.92
CA ALA A 87 -14.59 -8.05 0.80
C ALA A 87 -13.28 -7.23 0.89
N PRO A 88 -12.28 -7.52 0.04
CA PRO A 88 -10.98 -6.87 0.10
C PRO A 88 -11.06 -5.38 -0.22
N GLY A 89 -10.09 -4.64 0.30
CA GLY A 89 -9.81 -3.26 -0.09
C GLY A 89 -8.31 -3.05 -0.17
N ASN A 90 -7.85 -2.33 -1.17
CA ASN A 90 -6.42 -2.14 -1.40
C ASN A 90 -6.03 -0.72 -1.81
N LYS A 91 -4.72 -0.44 -1.68
CA LYS A 91 -4.00 0.60 -2.38
C LYS A 91 -2.76 -0.03 -3.01
N ASN A 92 -2.67 0.05 -4.31
CA ASN A 92 -1.54 -0.44 -5.08
C ASN A 92 -0.54 0.67 -5.40
N GLY A 93 0.70 0.28 -5.66
CA GLY A 93 1.75 1.15 -6.14
C GLY A 93 2.75 0.37 -6.98
N TRP A 94 3.20 0.98 -8.07
CA TRP A 94 4.19 0.36 -8.95
C TRP A 94 5.08 1.41 -9.59
N SER A 95 6.29 1.03 -9.94
CA SER A 95 7.22 1.84 -10.70
C SER A 95 8.23 0.95 -11.44
N GLN A 96 8.76 1.46 -12.53
CA GLN A 96 9.91 0.88 -13.19
C GLN A 96 11.16 1.62 -12.72
N GLU A 97 11.97 0.94 -11.94
CA GLU A 97 13.22 1.42 -11.38
C GLU A 97 14.43 0.95 -12.21
N GLN A 98 15.64 1.40 -11.85
CA GLN A 98 16.88 0.92 -12.52
C GLN A 98 17.09 -0.59 -12.37
N GLY A 99 16.60 -1.19 -11.27
CA GLY A 99 16.65 -2.63 -11.01
C GLY A 99 15.48 -3.44 -11.58
N GLY A 100 14.57 -2.83 -12.34
CA GLY A 100 13.37 -3.49 -12.87
C GLY A 100 12.07 -2.99 -12.23
N TRP A 101 11.00 -3.78 -12.36
CA TRP A 101 9.71 -3.42 -11.82
C TRP A 101 9.62 -3.62 -10.30
N VAL A 102 8.97 -2.67 -9.64
CA VAL A 102 8.54 -2.77 -8.24
C VAL A 102 7.01 -2.73 -8.22
N ILE A 103 6.38 -3.73 -7.63
CA ILE A 103 4.93 -3.91 -7.61
C ILE A 103 4.49 -4.16 -6.17
N ASN A 104 3.72 -3.24 -5.60
CA ASN A 104 3.34 -3.29 -4.19
C ASN A 104 1.82 -3.22 -4.04
N SER A 105 1.30 -3.93 -3.04
CA SER A 105 -0.11 -3.88 -2.67
C SER A 105 -0.24 -3.90 -1.15
N VAL A 106 -1.01 -2.97 -0.59
CA VAL A 106 -1.35 -2.94 0.83
C VAL A 106 -2.84 -2.81 1.00
N GLY A 107 -3.39 -3.48 2.02
CA GLY A 107 -4.82 -3.40 2.25
C GLY A 107 -5.31 -4.32 3.35
N PHE A 108 -6.57 -4.66 3.25
CA PHE A 108 -7.26 -5.50 4.22
C PHE A 108 -8.23 -6.46 3.53
N ALA A 109 -8.62 -7.49 4.27
CA ALA A 109 -9.65 -8.45 3.85
C ALA A 109 -10.37 -9.05 5.07
N GLY A 110 -11.49 -9.73 4.80
CA GLY A 110 -12.26 -10.43 5.82
C GLY A 110 -13.27 -9.56 6.55
N PRO A 111 -14.16 -10.20 7.33
CA PRO A 111 -15.22 -9.51 8.06
C PRO A 111 -14.66 -8.42 8.97
N ARG A 112 -15.16 -7.19 8.81
CA ARG A 112 -14.72 -5.99 9.55
C ARG A 112 -13.21 -5.72 9.40
N GLN A 113 -12.68 -5.92 8.20
CA GLN A 113 -11.27 -5.71 7.86
C GLN A 113 -10.30 -6.46 8.81
N ARG A 114 -10.64 -7.71 9.16
CA ARG A 114 -9.96 -8.49 10.20
C ARG A 114 -8.48 -8.75 9.89
N TYR A 115 -8.15 -8.91 8.61
CA TYR A 115 -6.80 -9.22 8.15
C TYR A 115 -6.24 -8.02 7.42
N THR A 116 -5.02 -7.63 7.75
CA THR A 116 -4.22 -6.68 6.99
C THR A 116 -3.12 -7.41 6.25
N LEU A 117 -2.72 -6.90 5.09
CA LEU A 117 -1.67 -7.48 4.27
C LEU A 117 -0.91 -6.39 3.55
N ALA A 118 0.41 -6.44 3.65
CA ALA A 118 1.33 -5.60 2.89
C ALA A 118 2.28 -6.49 2.09
N ILE A 119 2.23 -6.38 0.77
CA ILE A 119 3.09 -7.12 -0.15
C ILE A 119 3.98 -6.13 -0.86
N MET A 120 5.29 -6.32 -0.75
CA MET A 120 6.29 -5.55 -1.48
C MET A 120 7.10 -6.51 -2.35
N ASN A 121 7.05 -6.31 -3.65
CA ASN A 121 7.65 -7.19 -4.64
C ASN A 121 8.57 -6.39 -5.57
N ALA A 122 9.88 -6.66 -5.49
CA ALA A 122 10.88 -6.16 -6.42
C ALA A 122 11.31 -7.31 -7.34
N LEU A 123 11.16 -7.12 -8.65
CA LEU A 123 11.42 -8.18 -9.62
C LEU A 123 12.90 -8.29 -10.05
N ASP A 124 13.73 -7.31 -9.65
CA ASP A 124 15.18 -7.29 -9.91
C ASP A 124 15.56 -7.55 -11.40
N GLY A 125 14.72 -7.05 -12.31
CA GLY A 125 14.89 -7.21 -13.76
C GLY A 125 14.35 -8.52 -14.32
N GLU A 126 13.79 -9.39 -13.49
CA GLU A 126 13.16 -10.65 -13.92
C GLU A 126 11.64 -10.46 -14.07
N GLY A 127 11.17 -10.39 -15.31
CA GLY A 127 9.75 -10.22 -15.61
C GLY A 127 9.31 -8.76 -15.77
N GLY A 128 8.03 -8.59 -16.04
CA GLY A 128 7.37 -7.33 -16.31
C GLY A 128 6.32 -6.95 -15.25
N TYR A 129 5.59 -5.88 -15.55
CA TYR A 129 4.49 -5.40 -14.71
C TYR A 129 3.47 -6.52 -14.40
N ASP A 130 3.05 -7.25 -15.45
CA ASP A 130 2.02 -8.29 -15.31
C ASP A 130 2.48 -9.46 -14.44
N ASP A 131 3.76 -9.84 -14.53
CA ASP A 131 4.34 -10.90 -13.69
C ASP A 131 4.32 -10.48 -12.21
N GLY A 132 4.64 -9.22 -11.92
CA GLY A 132 4.58 -8.68 -10.56
C GLY A 132 3.16 -8.60 -10.01
N VAL A 133 2.20 -8.16 -10.82
CA VAL A 133 0.77 -8.14 -10.48
C VAL A 133 0.26 -9.55 -10.17
N GLN A 134 0.60 -10.52 -11.03
CA GLN A 134 0.20 -11.91 -10.85
C GLN A 134 0.81 -12.50 -9.57
N THR A 135 2.09 -12.27 -9.32
CA THR A 135 2.78 -12.76 -8.12
C THR A 135 2.17 -12.20 -6.84
N THR A 136 1.95 -10.88 -6.77
CA THR A 136 1.34 -10.26 -5.58
C THR A 136 -0.09 -10.73 -5.34
N THR A 137 -0.86 -10.92 -6.42
CA THR A 137 -2.25 -11.40 -6.33
C THR A 137 -2.30 -12.86 -5.86
N HIS A 138 -1.47 -13.71 -6.43
CA HIS A 138 -1.41 -15.12 -6.04
C HIS A 138 -0.94 -15.31 -4.59
N LEU A 139 -0.01 -14.47 -4.12
CA LEU A 139 0.40 -14.51 -2.71
C LEU A 139 -0.76 -14.15 -1.77
N ALA A 140 -1.55 -13.15 -2.10
CA ALA A 140 -2.73 -12.79 -1.32
C ALA A 140 -3.80 -13.91 -1.34
N GLU A 141 -4.00 -14.57 -2.48
CA GLU A 141 -4.87 -15.73 -2.61
C GLU A 141 -4.44 -16.87 -1.67
N LEU A 142 -3.16 -17.23 -1.70
CA LEU A 142 -2.62 -18.30 -0.85
C LEU A 142 -2.76 -18.01 0.65
N LEU A 143 -2.66 -16.75 1.04
CA LEU A 143 -2.70 -16.35 2.45
C LEU A 143 -4.09 -16.09 2.99
N LEU A 144 -5.01 -15.62 2.17
CA LEU A 144 -6.27 -15.04 2.62
C LEU A 144 -7.52 -15.65 1.99
N ALA A 145 -7.41 -16.39 0.87
CA ALA A 145 -8.60 -17.00 0.30
C ALA A 145 -9.20 -18.03 1.25
N PRO A 146 -10.52 -18.06 1.41
CA PRO A 146 -11.18 -19.11 2.20
C PRO A 146 -10.89 -20.48 1.59
N ALA A 147 -10.60 -21.45 2.45
CA ALA A 147 -10.42 -22.84 2.04
C ALA A 147 -11.72 -23.43 1.47
#